data_c80fa81c77c474cb01d0013056eb198e
#
_entry.id   c80fa81c77c474cb01d0013056eb198e
#
_cell.length_a   1.000
_cell.length_b   1.000
_cell.length_c   1.000
_cell.angle_alpha   90.00
_cell.angle_beta   90.00
_cell.angle_gamma   90.00
#
_symmetry.space_group_name_H-M   'P 1'
#
loop_
_entity.id
_entity.type
_entity.pdbx_description
1 polymer ?
#
loop_
_entity_poly.entity_id
_entity_poly.type
_entity_poly.pdbx_seq_one_letter_code
_entity_poly.pdbx_strand_id
1 'polypeptide(L)'
;MTATDRPDAGLAWPGPTLAARAGRRAVGALFLINGALIGVWASRIPAITLQYDLSAAMLGVLLLVLALGAVIAFPFSGFFMDRTGAGKVTRITTAAYIVSLVLIPLAPDTIALAAALWFFGAVHGAMDVAMNGWAAKLETGYGRPIMSSFHALFSVGTGMGAASTYLAVSAGMGLLAHMISAAVVAAVVLVWAWRQPEGCDMVPQPDRKSPLFVLPRGQLLAIALIAFCASIGEGGNADWGSLFLIASTGVGEARAAFA
;
A
#
# COMPACT_ATOMS: atom_id res chain seq x y z
N MET A 1 -42.56 14.62 -35.99
CA MET A 1 -41.87 14.23 -34.74
C MET A 1 -40.84 15.32 -34.46
N THR A 2 -41.17 16.24 -33.61
CA THR A 2 -40.40 17.45 -33.28
C THR A 2 -39.32 17.11 -32.24
N ALA A 3 -38.12 17.65 -32.45
CA ALA A 3 -36.87 17.38 -31.68
C ALA A 3 -36.85 18.03 -30.28
N THR A 4 -37.93 17.88 -29.47
CA THR A 4 -38.09 18.60 -28.21
C THR A 4 -38.37 17.70 -27.00
N ASP A 5 -38.11 16.39 -27.06
CA ASP A 5 -38.24 15.54 -25.90
C ASP A 5 -36.90 14.88 -25.58
N ARG A 6 -35.92 15.66 -25.13
CA ARG A 6 -34.78 15.19 -24.36
C ARG A 6 -35.07 15.39 -22.89
N PRO A 7 -35.26 14.30 -22.09
CA PRO A 7 -35.51 14.40 -20.64
C PRO A 7 -34.29 14.84 -19.82
N ASP A 8 -33.17 15.19 -20.46
CA ASP A 8 -31.87 15.35 -19.79
C ASP A 8 -31.46 16.81 -19.51
N ALA A 9 -32.41 17.74 -19.63
CA ALA A 9 -32.13 19.13 -19.27
C ALA A 9 -32.22 19.31 -17.75
N GLY A 10 -31.09 19.12 -17.02
CA GLY A 10 -30.92 19.93 -15.82
C GLY A 10 -30.75 19.28 -14.46
N LEU A 11 -30.41 18.02 -14.32
CA LEU A 11 -29.82 17.56 -13.05
C LEU A 11 -28.29 17.71 -13.13
N ALA A 12 -27.83 18.95 -12.99
CA ALA A 12 -26.41 19.21 -12.73
C ALA A 12 -26.02 18.37 -11.49
N TRP A 13 -25.05 17.45 -11.66
CA TRP A 13 -24.57 16.64 -10.54
C TRP A 13 -24.18 17.57 -9.37
N PRO A 14 -24.75 17.39 -8.15
CA PRO A 14 -24.59 18.35 -7.06
C PRO A 14 -23.15 18.43 -6.50
N GLY A 15 -22.23 17.67 -7.08
CA GLY A 15 -20.86 17.60 -6.61
C GLY A 15 -20.71 16.74 -5.34
N PRO A 16 -19.47 16.44 -4.94
CA PRO A 16 -19.21 15.61 -3.78
C PRO A 16 -19.59 16.33 -2.48
N THR A 17 -20.24 15.61 -1.55
CA THR A 17 -20.56 16.08 -0.22
C THR A 17 -19.31 16.44 0.59
N LEU A 18 -19.47 17.21 1.68
CA LEU A 18 -18.35 17.50 2.59
C LEU A 18 -17.76 16.21 3.19
N ALA A 19 -18.59 15.23 3.50
CA ALA A 19 -18.16 13.92 3.98
C ALA A 19 -17.33 13.17 2.91
N ALA A 20 -17.78 13.17 1.65
CA ALA A 20 -17.02 12.56 0.54
C ALA A 20 -15.66 13.24 0.32
N ARG A 21 -15.60 14.57 0.45
CA ARG A 21 -14.32 15.31 0.36
C ARG A 21 -13.39 14.97 1.52
N ALA A 22 -13.92 14.81 2.73
CA ALA A 22 -13.13 14.40 3.90
C ALA A 22 -12.63 12.96 3.76
N GLY A 23 -13.49 12.02 3.34
CA GLY A 23 -13.11 10.63 3.03
C GLY A 23 -12.02 10.56 1.96
N ARG A 24 -12.14 11.34 0.87
CA ARG A 24 -11.10 11.42 -0.17
C ARG A 24 -9.75 11.88 0.39
N ARG A 25 -9.73 12.86 1.28
CA ARG A 25 -8.48 13.30 1.93
C ARG A 25 -7.91 12.22 2.82
N ALA A 26 -8.77 11.51 3.58
CA ALA A 26 -8.35 10.45 4.46
C ALA A 26 -7.74 9.27 3.69
N VAL A 27 -8.44 8.75 2.66
CA VAL A 27 -7.92 7.66 1.87
C VAL A 27 -6.66 8.07 1.08
N GLY A 28 -6.62 9.30 0.56
CA GLY A 28 -5.43 9.83 -0.12
C GLY A 28 -4.21 9.90 0.80
N ALA A 29 -4.39 10.34 2.05
CA ALA A 29 -3.32 10.33 3.03
C ALA A 29 -2.84 8.90 3.37
N LEU A 30 -3.75 7.92 3.40
CA LEU A 30 -3.39 6.52 3.64
C LEU A 30 -2.66 5.90 2.44
N PHE A 31 -2.99 6.28 1.19
CA PHE A 31 -2.20 5.91 0.02
C PHE A 31 -0.78 6.50 0.08
N LEU A 32 -0.65 7.77 0.48
CA LEU A 32 0.65 8.41 0.67
C LEU A 32 1.49 7.68 1.74
N ILE A 33 0.89 7.35 2.88
CA ILE A 33 1.57 6.62 3.95
C ILE A 33 1.92 5.19 3.53
N ASN A 34 1.04 4.50 2.82
CA ASN A 34 1.34 3.17 2.30
C ASN A 34 2.59 3.21 1.41
N GLY A 35 2.64 4.16 0.46
CA GLY A 35 3.82 4.38 -0.36
C GLY A 35 5.05 4.73 0.47
N ALA A 36 4.93 5.62 1.46
CA ALA A 36 6.08 6.02 2.28
C ALA A 36 6.68 4.86 3.08
N LEU A 37 5.83 4.01 3.68
CA LEU A 37 6.31 2.87 4.46
C LEU A 37 6.96 1.80 3.58
N ILE A 38 6.40 1.52 2.39
CA ILE A 38 7.04 0.58 1.45
C ILE A 38 8.34 1.17 0.88
N GLY A 39 8.39 2.48 0.63
CA GLY A 39 9.61 3.16 0.20
C GLY A 39 10.72 3.11 1.26
N VAL A 40 10.38 3.29 2.55
CA VAL A 40 11.31 3.09 3.67
C VAL A 40 11.80 1.64 3.71
N TRP A 41 10.88 0.66 3.62
CA TRP A 41 11.23 -0.76 3.59
C TRP A 41 12.21 -1.07 2.46
N ALA A 42 11.84 -0.78 1.22
CA ALA A 42 12.62 -1.10 0.03
C ALA A 42 14.03 -0.47 0.07
N SER A 43 14.11 0.81 0.44
CA SER A 43 15.38 1.55 0.54
C SER A 43 16.28 1.08 1.69
N ARG A 44 15.75 0.34 2.68
CA ARG A 44 16.49 -0.20 3.82
C ARG A 44 16.82 -1.69 3.69
N ILE A 45 16.47 -2.34 2.59
CA ILE A 45 16.87 -3.73 2.31
C ILE A 45 18.39 -3.93 2.42
N PRO A 46 19.27 -3.03 1.92
CA PRO A 46 20.72 -3.19 2.09
C PRO A 46 21.15 -3.24 3.56
N ALA A 47 20.59 -2.36 4.42
CA ALA A 47 20.91 -2.37 5.84
C ALA A 47 20.42 -3.65 6.55
N ILE A 48 19.26 -4.17 6.16
CA ILE A 48 18.71 -5.44 6.67
C ILE A 48 19.59 -6.61 6.23
N THR A 49 19.97 -6.64 4.95
CA THR A 49 20.88 -7.65 4.40
C THR A 49 22.21 -7.69 5.17
N LEU A 50 22.76 -6.53 5.49
CA LEU A 50 23.98 -6.41 6.28
C LEU A 50 23.77 -6.83 7.75
N GLN A 51 22.68 -6.41 8.38
CA GLN A 51 22.39 -6.69 9.80
C GLN A 51 22.26 -8.19 10.08
N TYR A 52 21.68 -8.94 9.14
CA TYR A 52 21.41 -10.37 9.28
C TYR A 52 22.35 -11.26 8.47
N ASP A 53 23.39 -10.69 7.86
CA ASP A 53 24.37 -11.39 6.99
C ASP A 53 23.69 -12.28 5.94
N LEU A 54 22.71 -11.69 5.22
CA LEU A 54 21.89 -12.44 4.27
C LEU A 54 22.61 -12.64 2.94
N SER A 55 22.67 -13.88 2.47
CA SER A 55 23.00 -14.14 1.06
C SER A 55 21.84 -13.68 0.16
N ALA A 56 22.12 -13.43 -1.13
CA ALA A 56 21.09 -13.10 -2.12
C ALA A 56 19.99 -14.17 -2.20
N ALA A 57 20.38 -15.44 -2.09
CA ALA A 57 19.41 -16.55 -2.07
C ALA A 57 18.47 -16.49 -0.84
N MET A 58 19.03 -16.23 0.36
CA MET A 58 18.23 -16.10 1.57
C MET A 58 17.32 -14.87 1.51
N LEU A 59 17.80 -13.74 1.02
CA LEU A 59 16.95 -12.56 0.78
C LEU A 59 15.79 -12.88 -0.16
N GLY A 60 16.05 -13.59 -1.27
CA GLY A 60 15.00 -14.03 -2.19
C GLY A 60 13.94 -14.91 -1.52
N VAL A 61 14.34 -15.82 -0.62
CA VAL A 61 13.40 -16.62 0.18
C VAL A 61 12.58 -15.74 1.11
N LEU A 62 13.18 -14.77 1.78
CA LEU A 62 12.49 -13.85 2.69
C LEU A 62 11.50 -12.95 1.95
N LEU A 63 11.86 -12.45 0.77
CA LEU A 63 10.93 -11.69 -0.09
C LEU A 63 9.76 -12.54 -0.57
N LEU A 64 10.01 -13.83 -0.89
CA LEU A 64 8.93 -14.77 -1.20
C LEU A 64 7.99 -14.99 0.00
N VAL A 65 8.53 -15.11 1.21
CA VAL A 65 7.74 -15.24 2.45
C VAL A 65 6.87 -14.00 2.68
N LEU A 66 7.41 -12.80 2.44
CA LEU A 66 6.66 -11.55 2.47
C LEU A 66 5.52 -11.57 1.45
N ALA A 67 5.80 -11.94 0.20
CA ALA A 67 4.80 -12.01 -0.87
C ALA A 67 3.69 -13.02 -0.55
N LEU A 68 4.03 -14.19 0.01
CA LEU A 68 3.05 -15.20 0.44
C LEU A 68 2.14 -14.67 1.54
N GLY A 69 2.67 -13.87 2.47
CA GLY A 69 1.87 -13.17 3.48
C GLY A 69 0.80 -12.31 2.83
N ALA A 70 1.16 -11.48 1.84
CA ALA A 70 0.24 -10.61 1.13
C ALA A 70 -0.85 -11.40 0.38
N VAL A 71 -0.46 -12.42 -0.38
CA VAL A 71 -1.40 -13.24 -1.17
C VAL A 71 -2.41 -13.96 -0.27
N ILE A 72 -1.95 -14.51 0.86
CA ILE A 72 -2.83 -15.18 1.83
C ILE A 72 -3.82 -14.18 2.44
N ALA A 73 -3.40 -12.95 2.70
CA ALA A 73 -4.25 -11.93 3.33
C ALA A 73 -5.35 -11.36 2.41
N PHE A 74 -5.20 -11.39 1.08
CA PHE A 74 -6.16 -10.81 0.13
C PHE A 74 -7.61 -11.26 0.33
N PRO A 75 -7.93 -12.56 0.37
CA PRO A 75 -9.31 -13.01 0.55
C PRO A 75 -9.89 -12.63 1.92
N PHE A 76 -9.06 -12.63 2.96
CA PHE A 76 -9.50 -12.22 4.29
C PHE A 76 -9.83 -10.71 4.33
N SER A 77 -9.03 -9.89 3.65
CA SER A 77 -9.31 -8.46 3.55
C SER A 77 -10.68 -8.21 2.90
N GLY A 78 -10.97 -8.85 1.76
CA GLY A 78 -12.28 -8.79 1.11
C GLY A 78 -13.43 -9.19 2.04
N PHE A 79 -13.29 -10.32 2.71
CA PHE A 79 -14.29 -10.82 3.65
C PHE A 79 -14.58 -9.84 4.81
N PHE A 80 -13.55 -9.23 5.38
CA PHE A 80 -13.74 -8.25 6.46
C PHE A 80 -14.31 -6.94 5.93
N MET A 81 -13.94 -6.51 4.73
CA MET A 81 -14.51 -5.31 4.09
C MET A 81 -16.01 -5.42 3.88
N ASP A 82 -16.50 -6.59 3.46
CA ASP A 82 -17.93 -6.82 3.26
C ASP A 82 -18.72 -6.75 4.57
N ARG A 83 -18.10 -7.12 5.69
CA ARG A 83 -18.74 -7.15 7.02
C ARG A 83 -18.61 -5.87 7.82
N THR A 84 -17.47 -5.20 7.74
CA THR A 84 -17.15 -4.09 8.65
C THR A 84 -16.89 -2.77 7.93
N GLY A 85 -16.81 -2.82 6.59
CA GLY A 85 -16.53 -1.67 5.75
C GLY A 85 -15.06 -1.47 5.40
N ALA A 86 -14.83 -1.00 4.17
CA ALA A 86 -13.50 -0.82 3.62
C ALA A 86 -12.66 0.20 4.42
N GLY A 87 -13.24 1.32 4.83
CA GLY A 87 -12.53 2.35 5.60
C GLY A 87 -12.06 1.87 6.97
N LYS A 88 -12.87 1.06 7.67
CA LYS A 88 -12.46 0.48 8.96
C LYS A 88 -11.34 -0.54 8.79
N VAL A 89 -11.46 -1.44 7.81
CA VAL A 89 -10.41 -2.43 7.53
C VAL A 89 -9.11 -1.73 7.15
N THR A 90 -9.16 -0.73 6.26
CA THR A 90 -7.97 0.05 5.87
C THR A 90 -7.25 0.64 7.09
N ARG A 91 -7.98 1.27 8.01
CA ARG A 91 -7.38 1.90 9.20
C ARG A 91 -6.76 0.89 10.16
N ILE A 92 -7.42 -0.26 10.38
CA ILE A 92 -6.90 -1.34 11.24
C ILE A 92 -5.65 -1.95 10.62
N THR A 93 -5.68 -2.26 9.33
CA THR A 93 -4.53 -2.82 8.63
C THR A 93 -3.38 -1.83 8.51
N THR A 94 -3.65 -0.52 8.36
CA THR A 94 -2.62 0.53 8.45
C THR A 94 -1.95 0.54 9.82
N ALA A 95 -2.72 0.44 10.92
CA ALA A 95 -2.13 0.38 12.26
C ALA A 95 -1.21 -0.84 12.43
N ALA A 96 -1.67 -2.02 11.98
CA ALA A 96 -0.87 -3.23 12.00
C ALA A 96 0.38 -3.13 11.09
N TYR A 97 0.26 -2.47 9.93
CA TYR A 97 1.36 -2.25 8.99
C TYR A 97 2.44 -1.34 9.59
N ILE A 98 2.05 -0.27 10.29
CA ILE A 98 2.98 0.61 11.03
C ILE A 98 3.76 -0.19 12.08
N VAL A 99 3.08 -1.05 12.84
CA VAL A 99 3.72 -1.89 13.86
C VAL A 99 4.66 -2.90 13.21
N SER A 100 4.24 -3.57 12.13
CA SER A 100 5.02 -4.60 11.46
C SER A 100 6.35 -4.07 10.90
N LEU A 101 6.40 -2.81 10.44
CA LEU A 101 7.64 -2.18 9.99
C LEU A 101 8.70 -2.13 11.10
N VAL A 102 8.28 -1.81 12.33
CA VAL A 102 9.20 -1.72 13.48
C VAL A 102 9.65 -3.10 13.97
N LEU A 103 8.85 -4.14 13.75
CA LEU A 103 9.23 -5.51 14.15
C LEU A 103 10.40 -6.07 13.33
N ILE A 104 10.61 -5.61 12.09
CA ILE A 104 11.67 -6.09 11.20
C ILE A 104 13.06 -5.94 11.81
N PRO A 105 13.51 -4.72 12.20
CA PRO A 105 14.84 -4.55 12.77
C PRO A 105 14.99 -5.12 14.20
N LEU A 106 13.89 -5.49 14.85
CA LEU A 106 13.88 -6.07 16.20
C LEU A 106 13.96 -7.60 16.20
N ALA A 107 13.89 -8.25 15.04
CA ALA A 107 13.97 -9.70 14.95
C ALA A 107 15.33 -10.19 15.47
N PRO A 108 15.38 -11.17 16.40
CA PRO A 108 16.63 -11.64 16.99
C PRO A 108 17.44 -12.55 16.04
N ASP A 109 16.78 -13.15 15.06
CA ASP A 109 17.37 -14.08 14.10
C ASP A 109 16.61 -14.09 12.76
N THR A 110 17.10 -14.83 11.79
CA THR A 110 16.51 -14.94 10.44
C THR A 110 15.12 -15.58 10.44
N ILE A 111 14.81 -16.47 11.41
CA ILE A 111 13.48 -17.10 11.50
C ILE A 111 12.45 -16.06 11.99
N ALA A 112 12.80 -15.32 13.02
CA ALA A 112 11.98 -14.22 13.50
C ALA A 112 11.82 -13.12 12.46
N LEU A 113 12.89 -12.82 11.68
CA LEU A 113 12.83 -11.92 10.54
C LEU A 113 11.84 -12.42 9.47
N ALA A 114 11.86 -13.71 9.14
CA ALA A 114 10.90 -14.31 8.21
C ALA A 114 9.46 -14.16 8.70
N ALA A 115 9.21 -14.39 9.99
CA ALA A 115 7.89 -14.19 10.60
C ALA A 115 7.45 -12.71 10.57
N ALA A 116 8.37 -11.77 10.86
CA ALA A 116 8.10 -10.34 10.77
C ALA A 116 7.79 -9.89 9.34
N LEU A 117 8.52 -10.41 8.35
CA LEU A 117 8.31 -10.12 6.93
C LEU A 117 7.01 -10.73 6.40
N TRP A 118 6.68 -11.97 6.82
CA TRP A 118 5.39 -12.57 6.51
C TRP A 118 4.24 -11.70 7.03
N PHE A 119 4.32 -11.25 8.28
CA PHE A 119 3.31 -10.39 8.89
C PHE A 119 3.25 -9.02 8.19
N PHE A 120 4.41 -8.41 7.90
CA PHE A 120 4.50 -7.16 7.15
C PHE A 120 3.83 -7.28 5.77
N GLY A 121 4.12 -8.36 5.02
CA GLY A 121 3.47 -8.64 3.75
C GLY A 121 1.95 -8.84 3.89
N ALA A 122 1.51 -9.61 4.89
CA ALA A 122 0.10 -9.88 5.12
C ALA A 122 -0.70 -8.60 5.41
N VAL A 123 -0.21 -7.75 6.30
CA VAL A 123 -0.92 -6.50 6.64
C VAL A 123 -0.82 -5.45 5.53
N HIS A 124 0.31 -5.40 4.79
CA HIS A 124 0.46 -4.57 3.60
C HIS A 124 -0.56 -4.96 2.52
N GLY A 125 -0.62 -6.25 2.16
CA GLY A 125 -1.57 -6.74 1.16
C GLY A 125 -3.03 -6.54 1.59
N ALA A 126 -3.35 -6.80 2.86
CA ALA A 126 -4.69 -6.54 3.38
C ALA A 126 -5.06 -5.06 3.33
N MET A 127 -4.12 -4.17 3.65
CA MET A 127 -4.31 -2.72 3.54
C MET A 127 -4.52 -2.29 2.10
N ASP A 128 -3.72 -2.81 1.17
CA ASP A 128 -3.81 -2.46 -0.24
C ASP A 128 -5.19 -2.80 -0.82
N VAL A 129 -5.68 -4.01 -0.60
CA VAL A 129 -7.03 -4.42 -1.02
C VAL A 129 -8.09 -3.51 -0.40
N ALA A 130 -8.00 -3.24 0.91
CA ALA A 130 -9.02 -2.47 1.62
C ALA A 130 -9.04 -1.00 1.20
N MET A 131 -7.88 -0.34 1.06
CA MET A 131 -7.84 1.07 0.68
C MET A 131 -8.26 1.28 -0.78
N ASN A 132 -7.94 0.36 -1.69
CA ASN A 132 -8.43 0.39 -3.07
C ASN A 132 -9.95 0.19 -3.11
N GLY A 133 -10.51 -0.71 -2.31
CA GLY A 133 -11.95 -0.88 -2.16
C GLY A 133 -12.65 0.37 -1.61
N TRP A 134 -12.04 1.07 -0.65
CA TRP A 134 -12.55 2.34 -0.14
C TRP A 134 -12.49 3.44 -1.20
N ALA A 135 -11.35 3.58 -1.91
CA ALA A 135 -11.16 4.52 -3.00
C ALA A 135 -12.17 4.33 -4.13
N ALA A 136 -12.45 3.07 -4.53
CA ALA A 136 -13.44 2.74 -5.56
C ALA A 136 -14.86 3.17 -5.17
N LYS A 137 -15.26 2.95 -3.90
CA LYS A 137 -16.56 3.42 -3.40
C LYS A 137 -16.67 4.94 -3.40
N LEU A 138 -15.61 5.64 -3.01
CA LEU A 138 -15.57 7.10 -3.10
C LEU A 138 -15.64 7.60 -4.54
N GLU A 139 -14.94 6.95 -5.48
CA GLU A 139 -14.98 7.31 -6.90
C GLU A 139 -16.39 7.24 -7.46
N THR A 140 -17.13 6.19 -7.13
CA THR A 140 -18.54 6.06 -7.53
C THR A 140 -19.37 7.25 -7.02
N GLY A 141 -19.20 7.66 -5.76
CA GLY A 141 -19.87 8.83 -5.17
C GLY A 141 -19.40 10.17 -5.75
N TYR A 142 -18.20 10.23 -6.33
CA TYR A 142 -17.66 11.43 -6.99
C TYR A 142 -18.16 11.62 -8.43
N GLY A 143 -18.71 10.57 -9.08
CA GLY A 143 -19.19 10.62 -10.45
C GLY A 143 -18.14 10.94 -11.50
N ARG A 144 -16.86 10.84 -11.15
CA ARG A 144 -15.70 11.07 -12.05
C ARG A 144 -14.49 10.25 -11.59
N PRO A 145 -13.57 9.88 -12.51
CA PRO A 145 -12.38 9.12 -12.18
C PRO A 145 -11.48 9.90 -11.21
N ILE A 146 -11.19 9.34 -10.03
CA ILE A 146 -10.25 9.90 -9.04
C ILE A 146 -9.19 8.89 -8.60
N MET A 147 -9.30 7.61 -8.99
CA MET A 147 -8.42 6.52 -8.59
C MET A 147 -6.94 6.83 -8.90
N SER A 148 -6.65 7.32 -10.10
CA SER A 148 -5.29 7.68 -10.50
C SER A 148 -4.63 8.71 -9.56
N SER A 149 -5.43 9.60 -8.94
CA SER A 149 -4.89 10.57 -7.98
C SER A 149 -4.42 9.90 -6.68
N PHE A 150 -5.02 8.79 -6.27
CA PHE A 150 -4.60 8.02 -5.10
C PHE A 150 -3.31 7.26 -5.39
N HIS A 151 -3.20 6.60 -6.54
CA HIS A 151 -1.97 5.94 -6.95
C HIS A 151 -0.81 6.93 -7.17
N ALA A 152 -1.08 8.14 -7.67
CA ALA A 152 -0.08 9.21 -7.70
C ALA A 152 0.43 9.58 -6.30
N LEU A 153 -0.47 9.68 -5.30
CA LEU A 153 -0.08 9.91 -3.90
C LEU A 153 0.74 8.75 -3.34
N PHE A 154 0.42 7.50 -3.69
CA PHE A 154 1.24 6.34 -3.34
C PHE A 154 2.66 6.49 -3.90
N SER A 155 2.81 6.80 -5.18
CA SER A 155 4.14 6.98 -5.82
C SER A 155 4.92 8.14 -5.18
N VAL A 156 4.26 9.27 -4.89
CA VAL A 156 4.88 10.38 -4.12
C VAL A 156 5.32 9.90 -2.74
N GLY A 157 4.48 9.12 -2.06
CA GLY A 157 4.81 8.51 -0.77
C GLY A 157 6.07 7.64 -0.86
N THR A 158 6.16 6.76 -1.88
CA THR A 158 7.35 5.91 -2.08
C THR A 158 8.62 6.74 -2.25
N GLY A 159 8.58 7.79 -3.06
CA GLY A 159 9.68 8.74 -3.20
C GLY A 159 10.03 9.46 -1.88
N MET A 160 9.02 9.82 -1.07
CA MET A 160 9.25 10.41 0.26
C MET A 160 9.91 9.42 1.22
N GLY A 161 9.54 8.14 1.17
CA GLY A 161 10.17 7.07 1.92
C GLY A 161 11.65 6.91 1.57
N ALA A 162 11.96 6.86 0.27
CA ALA A 162 13.34 6.83 -0.24
C ALA A 162 14.14 8.07 0.18
N ALA A 163 13.55 9.26 0.04
CA ALA A 163 14.19 10.51 0.47
C ALA A 163 14.45 10.54 1.98
N SER A 164 13.52 10.04 2.80
CA SER A 164 13.70 9.92 4.25
C SER A 164 14.86 8.96 4.60
N THR A 165 15.00 7.87 3.84
CA THR A 165 16.13 6.95 3.99
C THR A 165 17.47 7.63 3.66
N TYR A 166 17.53 8.36 2.55
CA TYR A 166 18.72 9.14 2.20
C TYR A 166 19.14 10.08 3.34
N LEU A 167 18.18 10.84 3.88
CA LEU A 167 18.42 11.78 4.98
C LEU A 167 18.86 11.06 6.27
N ALA A 168 18.16 9.98 6.62
CA ALA A 168 18.47 9.20 7.82
C ALA A 168 19.87 8.58 7.76
N VAL A 169 20.24 7.95 6.65
CA VAL A 169 21.56 7.35 6.47
C VAL A 169 22.64 8.42 6.44
N SER A 170 22.41 9.53 5.74
CA SER A 170 23.36 10.66 5.70
C SER A 170 23.60 11.30 7.07
N ALA A 171 22.59 11.25 7.95
CA ALA A 171 22.68 11.72 9.34
C ALA A 171 23.23 10.65 10.30
N GLY A 172 23.64 9.46 9.82
CA GLY A 172 24.13 8.36 10.65
C GLY A 172 23.04 7.67 11.49
N MET A 173 21.76 7.84 11.13
CA MET A 173 20.64 7.22 11.84
C MET A 173 20.57 5.72 11.55
N GLY A 174 20.62 4.90 12.60
CA GLY A 174 20.50 3.45 12.50
C GLY A 174 19.13 2.98 11.97
N LEU A 175 19.06 1.73 11.53
CA LEU A 175 17.89 1.11 10.92
C LEU A 175 16.63 1.24 11.81
N LEU A 176 16.73 0.80 13.07
CA LEU A 176 15.61 0.82 14.03
C LEU A 176 15.09 2.24 14.27
N ALA A 177 15.99 3.20 14.50
CA ALA A 177 15.60 4.59 14.78
C ALA A 177 14.87 5.21 13.58
N HIS A 178 15.32 4.93 12.36
CA HIS A 178 14.64 5.40 11.14
C HIS A 178 13.26 4.77 10.99
N MET A 179 13.12 3.44 11.15
CA MET A 179 11.82 2.77 11.03
C MET A 179 10.83 3.22 12.12
N ILE A 180 11.30 3.47 13.35
CA ILE A 180 10.46 4.06 14.40
C ILE A 180 10.02 5.47 14.02
N SER A 181 10.92 6.33 13.51
CA SER A 181 10.54 7.69 13.11
C SER A 181 9.51 7.71 11.98
N ALA A 182 9.66 6.84 10.98
CA ALA A 182 8.67 6.66 9.92
C ALA A 182 7.32 6.15 10.46
N ALA A 183 7.36 5.18 11.39
CA ALA A 183 6.18 4.65 12.06
C ALA A 183 5.44 5.73 12.88
N VAL A 184 6.15 6.59 13.58
CA VAL A 184 5.55 7.70 14.35
C VAL A 184 4.86 8.69 13.42
N VAL A 185 5.51 9.10 12.32
CA VAL A 185 4.89 10.00 11.33
C VAL A 185 3.63 9.35 10.74
N ALA A 186 3.70 8.08 10.36
CA ALA A 186 2.56 7.33 9.84
C ALA A 186 1.42 7.21 10.86
N ALA A 187 1.74 6.98 12.14
CA ALA A 187 0.75 6.90 13.21
C ALA A 187 0.02 8.23 13.42
N VAL A 188 0.71 9.37 13.35
CA VAL A 188 0.08 10.70 13.43
C VAL A 188 -0.93 10.90 12.31
N VAL A 189 -0.55 10.55 11.06
CA VAL A 189 -1.44 10.65 9.91
C VAL A 189 -2.62 9.67 10.05
N LEU A 190 -2.38 8.45 10.53
CA LEU A 190 -3.45 7.47 10.78
C LEU A 190 -4.45 7.97 11.82
N VAL A 191 -3.99 8.55 12.94
CA VAL A 191 -4.85 9.13 13.99
C VAL A 191 -5.71 10.25 13.42
N TRP A 192 -5.14 11.10 12.57
CA TRP A 192 -5.90 12.13 11.87
C TRP A 192 -6.94 11.50 10.91
N ALA A 193 -6.54 10.52 10.08
CA ALA A 193 -7.40 9.84 9.12
C ALA A 193 -8.53 9.06 9.83
N TRP A 194 -8.28 8.55 11.05
CA TRP A 194 -9.29 7.85 11.85
C TRP A 194 -10.45 8.74 12.26
N ARG A 195 -10.20 10.03 12.45
CA ARG A 195 -11.22 11.02 12.82
C ARG A 195 -12.04 11.52 11.64
N GLN A 196 -11.65 11.19 10.40
CA GLN A 196 -12.39 11.62 9.23
C GLN A 196 -13.56 10.65 8.94
N PRO A 197 -14.71 11.16 8.44
CA PRO A 197 -15.78 10.31 7.94
C PRO A 197 -15.33 9.51 6.72
N GLU A 198 -15.88 8.33 6.50
CA GLU A 198 -15.54 7.50 5.34
C GLU A 198 -15.99 8.13 4.03
N GLY A 199 -17.02 8.96 4.07
CA GLY A 199 -17.49 9.75 2.93
C GLY A 199 -18.20 8.98 1.83
N CYS A 200 -18.49 7.71 2.09
CA CYS A 200 -19.32 6.86 1.24
C CYS A 200 -20.31 6.11 2.13
N ASP A 201 -21.54 5.98 1.67
CA ASP A 201 -22.54 5.19 2.37
C ASP A 201 -22.10 3.74 2.40
N MET A 202 -21.94 3.22 3.61
CA MET A 202 -21.79 1.80 3.85
C MET A 202 -23.15 1.16 3.60
N VAL A 203 -23.48 0.90 2.34
CA VAL A 203 -24.58 -0.03 2.06
C VAL A 203 -23.99 -1.42 2.28
N PRO A 204 -24.33 -2.10 3.39
CA PRO A 204 -24.07 -3.53 3.47
C PRO A 204 -24.80 -4.12 2.26
N GLN A 205 -24.08 -4.78 1.36
CA GLN A 205 -24.75 -5.58 0.34
C GLN A 205 -25.19 -6.87 1.03
N PRO A 206 -26.47 -7.00 1.41
CA PRO A 206 -26.93 -8.25 1.97
C PRO A 206 -26.91 -9.28 0.83
N ASP A 207 -26.36 -10.44 1.13
CA ASP A 207 -26.53 -11.69 0.38
C ASP A 207 -25.90 -11.87 -1.02
N ARG A 208 -24.94 -11.06 -1.46
CA ARG A 208 -24.06 -11.57 -2.50
C ARG A 208 -23.02 -12.49 -1.86
N LYS A 209 -23.24 -13.80 -1.97
CA LYS A 209 -22.21 -14.82 -1.82
C LYS A 209 -21.19 -14.63 -2.95
N SER A 210 -20.37 -13.59 -2.83
CA SER A 210 -19.26 -13.39 -3.74
C SER A 210 -18.29 -14.56 -3.56
N PRO A 211 -17.96 -15.32 -4.62
CA PRO A 211 -17.00 -16.40 -4.50
C PRO A 211 -15.66 -15.81 -4.03
N LEU A 212 -15.00 -16.49 -3.07
CA LEU A 212 -13.69 -16.10 -2.54
C LEU A 212 -12.62 -15.96 -3.61
N PHE A 213 -12.76 -16.71 -4.71
CA PHE A 213 -11.86 -16.65 -5.85
C PHE A 213 -12.64 -16.63 -7.17
N VAL A 214 -12.36 -15.63 -7.99
CA VAL A 214 -12.82 -15.55 -9.38
C VAL A 214 -11.60 -15.54 -10.28
N LEU A 215 -11.44 -16.59 -11.08
CA LEU A 215 -10.38 -16.63 -12.09
C LEU A 215 -10.77 -15.71 -13.26
N PRO A 216 -9.89 -14.79 -13.69
CA PRO A 216 -10.14 -13.94 -14.84
C PRO A 216 -10.24 -14.78 -16.12
N ARG A 217 -11.17 -14.43 -17.02
CA ARG A 217 -11.41 -15.10 -18.30
C ARG A 217 -11.55 -14.08 -19.42
N GLY A 218 -11.25 -14.48 -20.65
CA GLY A 218 -11.37 -13.61 -21.82
C GLY A 218 -10.46 -12.37 -21.70
N GLN A 219 -10.99 -11.19 -21.97
CA GLN A 219 -10.25 -9.92 -21.91
C GLN A 219 -9.68 -9.62 -20.51
N LEU A 220 -10.37 -10.05 -19.44
CA LEU A 220 -9.87 -9.88 -18.07
C LEU A 220 -8.57 -10.66 -17.81
N LEU A 221 -8.39 -11.81 -18.48
CA LEU A 221 -7.14 -12.56 -18.37
C LEU A 221 -5.97 -11.81 -19.01
N ALA A 222 -6.18 -11.17 -20.17
CA ALA A 222 -5.14 -10.35 -20.79
C ALA A 222 -4.75 -9.16 -19.92
N ILE A 223 -5.72 -8.46 -19.34
CA ILE A 223 -5.47 -7.35 -18.40
C ILE A 223 -4.71 -7.86 -17.15
N ALA A 224 -5.12 -9.00 -16.60
CA ALA A 224 -4.46 -9.60 -15.44
C ALA A 224 -3.01 -10.00 -15.75
N LEU A 225 -2.72 -10.54 -16.93
CA LEU A 225 -1.35 -10.86 -17.35
C LEU A 225 -0.48 -9.62 -17.54
N ILE A 226 -1.01 -8.55 -18.14
CA ILE A 226 -0.30 -7.27 -18.26
C ILE A 226 0.02 -6.69 -16.88
N ALA A 227 -0.97 -6.67 -15.98
CA ALA A 227 -0.78 -6.19 -14.62
C ALA A 227 0.25 -7.04 -13.86
N PHE A 228 0.21 -8.37 -14.03
CA PHE A 228 1.16 -9.29 -13.42
C PHE A 228 2.61 -9.03 -13.90
N CYS A 229 2.82 -8.87 -15.22
CA CYS A 229 4.13 -8.56 -15.76
C CYS A 229 4.66 -7.21 -15.27
N ALA A 230 3.80 -6.18 -15.21
CA ALA A 230 4.16 -4.87 -14.68
C ALA A 230 4.56 -4.97 -13.20
N SER A 231 3.78 -5.70 -12.38
CA SER A 231 4.05 -5.89 -10.96
C SER A 231 5.36 -6.65 -10.69
N ILE A 232 5.73 -7.61 -11.55
CA ILE A 232 7.04 -8.29 -11.45
C ILE A 232 8.18 -7.28 -11.68
N GLY A 233 8.07 -6.41 -12.69
CA GLY A 233 9.08 -5.39 -12.98
C GLY A 233 9.21 -4.38 -11.84
N GLU A 234 8.10 -3.85 -11.35
CA GLU A 234 8.07 -2.89 -10.25
C GLU A 234 8.58 -3.52 -8.93
N GLY A 235 8.11 -4.72 -8.59
CA GLY A 235 8.55 -5.43 -7.39
C GLY A 235 10.03 -5.80 -7.44
N GLY A 236 10.49 -6.32 -8.57
CA GLY A 236 11.91 -6.64 -8.78
C GLY A 236 12.81 -5.41 -8.61
N ASN A 237 12.41 -4.26 -9.17
CA ASN A 237 13.15 -3.02 -8.99
C ASN A 237 13.11 -2.54 -7.53
N ALA A 238 11.97 -2.56 -6.88
CA ALA A 238 11.83 -2.12 -5.49
C ALA A 238 12.65 -2.99 -4.52
N ASP A 239 12.68 -4.30 -4.73
CA ASP A 239 13.34 -5.23 -3.82
C ASP A 239 14.85 -5.35 -4.06
N TRP A 240 15.30 -5.21 -5.31
CA TRP A 240 16.70 -5.46 -5.71
C TRP A 240 17.44 -4.21 -6.22
N GLY A 241 16.74 -3.13 -6.56
CA GLY A 241 17.32 -1.94 -7.20
C GLY A 241 18.45 -1.34 -6.38
N SER A 242 18.26 -1.09 -5.10
CA SER A 242 19.29 -0.52 -4.23
C SER A 242 20.51 -1.44 -4.06
N LEU A 243 20.29 -2.76 -3.91
CA LEU A 243 21.39 -3.73 -3.83
C LEU A 243 22.18 -3.82 -5.15
N PHE A 244 21.44 -3.84 -6.28
CA PHE A 244 22.07 -3.85 -7.60
C PHE A 244 22.91 -2.59 -7.84
N LEU A 245 22.39 -1.42 -7.46
CA LEU A 245 23.10 -0.16 -7.63
C LEU A 245 24.38 -0.12 -6.78
N ILE A 246 24.32 -0.57 -5.52
CA ILE A 246 25.51 -0.69 -4.66
C ILE A 246 26.53 -1.64 -5.28
N ALA A 247 26.11 -2.83 -5.70
CA ALA A 247 26.99 -3.85 -6.23
C ALA A 247 27.64 -3.46 -7.57
N SER A 248 26.91 -2.75 -8.45
CA SER A 248 27.37 -2.40 -9.80
C SER A 248 28.20 -1.12 -9.85
N THR A 249 27.93 -0.16 -8.95
CA THR A 249 28.56 1.18 -9.03
C THR A 249 29.41 1.53 -7.81
N GLY A 250 29.30 0.77 -6.71
CA GLY A 250 30.01 1.06 -5.45
C GLY A 250 29.47 2.27 -4.69
N VAL A 251 28.29 2.80 -5.04
CA VAL A 251 27.67 3.91 -4.30
C VAL A 251 27.27 3.46 -2.90
N GLY A 252 27.31 4.39 -1.93
CA GLY A 252 26.86 4.09 -0.58
C GLY A 252 25.33 3.97 -0.46
N GLU A 253 24.87 3.34 0.64
CA GLU A 253 23.45 3.09 0.94
C GLU A 253 22.56 4.32 0.76
N ALA A 254 23.03 5.50 1.23
CA ALA A 254 22.25 6.73 1.12
C ALA A 254 21.85 7.05 -0.33
N ARG A 255 22.81 6.96 -1.28
CA ARG A 255 22.50 7.23 -2.69
C ARG A 255 21.69 6.11 -3.34
N ALA A 256 21.91 4.87 -2.92
CA ALA A 256 21.16 3.72 -3.42
C ALA A 256 19.70 3.71 -2.98
N ALA A 257 19.30 4.51 -1.99
CA ALA A 257 17.93 4.64 -1.55
C ALA A 257 16.97 5.14 -2.64
N PHE A 258 17.47 5.74 -3.73
CA PHE A 258 16.68 6.24 -4.86
C PHE A 258 16.65 5.30 -6.08
N ALA A 259 17.12 4.06 -5.96
CA ALA A 259 17.18 3.07 -7.04
C ALA A 259 15.81 2.46 -7.42
#